data_72a7c61adce5df0e41f6a5e07dea102a
#
_entry.id   72a7c61adce5df0e41f6a5e07dea102a
#
_cell.length_a   1.000
_cell.length_b   1.000
_cell.length_c   1.000
_cell.angle_alpha   90.00
_cell.angle_beta   90.00
_cell.angle_gamma   90.00
#
_symmetry.space_group_name_H-M   'P 1'
#
loop_
_entity.id
_entity.type
_entity.pdbx_description
1 polymer ?
#
loop_
_entity_poly.entity_id
_entity_poly.type
_entity_poly.pdbx_seq_one_letter_code
_entity_poly.pdbx_strand_id
1 'polypeptide(L)'
;HYQEFKCGIPQGVLEVIGESPRKTGTTIEFLADDSIFEVNKYEFAILAKRFKEVAYLNSFISITLDNEITKTKEVYHFEGGLKQFVEDMNKDTPVCDAVAFNDTVDGVEVDIAVMYNDTYIEKTLSFVNNIRTIDGGTHEAGFKAGLTRSISKYLSENAAAREKDAKITGDDVREGLIAVVSVKVPEPQFEGQTKGKLGSSYVRPIAQKLTSDNLDKYFEENPT
;
A
#
# COMPACT_ATOMS: atom_id res chain seq x y z
N HIS A 1 -29.62 -13.46 6.23
CA HIS A 1 -29.49 -13.49 7.69
C HIS A 1 -29.46 -12.06 8.22
N TYR A 2 -30.00 -11.83 9.40
CA TYR A 2 -30.04 -10.53 10.08
C TYR A 2 -29.64 -10.70 11.54
N GLN A 3 -28.84 -9.77 12.05
CA GLN A 3 -28.44 -9.68 13.46
C GLN A 3 -28.36 -8.20 13.86
N GLU A 4 -28.97 -7.86 15.00
CA GLU A 4 -28.94 -6.52 15.59
C GLU A 4 -28.22 -6.52 16.92
N PHE A 5 -27.47 -5.44 17.17
CA PHE A 5 -26.76 -5.17 18.43
C PHE A 5 -27.13 -3.78 18.92
N LYS A 6 -27.31 -3.63 20.22
CA LYS A 6 -27.49 -2.35 20.89
C LYS A 6 -26.49 -2.25 22.04
N CYS A 7 -25.64 -1.22 22.02
CA CYS A 7 -24.53 -1.06 22.97
C CYS A 7 -23.68 -2.33 23.12
N GLY A 8 -23.39 -3.01 22.00
CA GLY A 8 -22.62 -4.25 21.97
C GLY A 8 -23.38 -5.52 22.38
N ILE A 9 -24.63 -5.42 22.78
CA ILE A 9 -25.47 -6.55 23.22
C ILE A 9 -26.36 -7.02 22.08
N PRO A 10 -26.31 -8.33 21.69
CA PRO A 10 -27.22 -8.87 20.70
C PRO A 10 -28.69 -8.70 21.13
N GLN A 11 -29.55 -8.22 20.23
CA GLN A 11 -30.99 -8.02 20.51
C GLN A 11 -31.82 -9.26 20.21
N GLY A 12 -31.22 -10.29 19.67
CA GLY A 12 -31.87 -11.57 19.35
C GLY A 12 -30.85 -12.59 18.85
N VAL A 13 -31.33 -13.73 18.40
CA VAL A 13 -30.55 -14.74 17.67
C VAL A 13 -30.38 -14.33 16.21
N LEU A 14 -29.42 -14.92 15.53
CA LEU A 14 -29.25 -14.75 14.09
C LEU A 14 -30.49 -15.25 13.35
N GLU A 15 -31.17 -14.39 12.62
CA GLU A 15 -32.42 -14.70 11.93
C GLU A 15 -32.23 -14.89 10.43
N VAL A 16 -33.00 -15.80 9.85
CA VAL A 16 -33.14 -15.93 8.39
C VAL A 16 -34.32 -15.06 7.97
N ILE A 17 -34.02 -13.88 7.38
CA ILE A 17 -35.09 -12.92 6.98
C ILE A 17 -35.54 -13.06 5.54
N GLY A 18 -34.91 -13.96 4.75
CA GLY A 18 -35.29 -14.20 3.36
C GLY A 18 -34.24 -15.00 2.59
N GLU A 19 -34.49 -15.17 1.31
CA GLU A 19 -33.62 -15.87 0.36
C GLU A 19 -32.95 -14.85 -0.60
N SER A 20 -31.69 -15.09 -0.94
CA SER A 20 -30.94 -14.27 -1.93
C SER A 20 -30.36 -15.19 -3.03
N PRO A 21 -31.19 -15.73 -3.94
CA PRO A 21 -30.75 -16.77 -4.87
C PRO A 21 -29.76 -16.31 -5.94
N ARG A 22 -29.57 -15.00 -6.13
CA ARG A 22 -28.74 -14.44 -7.23
C ARG A 22 -27.75 -13.38 -6.80
N LYS A 23 -27.73 -12.98 -5.55
CA LYS A 23 -26.82 -11.93 -5.05
C LYS A 23 -26.20 -12.38 -3.74
N THR A 24 -24.89 -12.25 -3.65
CA THR A 24 -24.15 -12.41 -2.40
C THR A 24 -23.67 -11.04 -1.93
N GLY A 25 -23.60 -10.84 -0.64
CA GLY A 25 -23.11 -9.60 -0.07
C GLY A 25 -23.38 -9.49 1.42
N THR A 26 -22.78 -8.48 2.04
CA THR A 26 -22.98 -8.14 3.44
C THR A 26 -23.34 -6.67 3.53
N THR A 27 -24.38 -6.35 4.28
CA THR A 27 -24.71 -4.95 4.64
C THR A 27 -24.42 -4.76 6.12
N ILE A 28 -23.68 -3.72 6.44
CA ILE A 28 -23.39 -3.31 7.81
C ILE A 28 -23.92 -1.90 7.97
N GLU A 29 -24.82 -1.71 8.93
CA GLU A 29 -25.33 -0.40 9.34
C GLU A 29 -24.99 -0.17 10.79
N PHE A 30 -24.50 1.01 11.14
CA PHE A 30 -24.20 1.33 12.52
C PHE A 30 -24.36 2.82 12.81
N LEU A 31 -24.70 3.11 14.06
CA LEU A 31 -24.70 4.45 14.64
C LEU A 31 -23.66 4.48 15.77
N ALA A 32 -22.71 5.40 15.67
CA ALA A 32 -21.72 5.59 16.74
C ALA A 32 -22.42 6.11 18.01
N ASP A 33 -22.04 5.54 19.17
CA ASP A 33 -22.61 5.90 20.47
C ASP A 33 -21.99 7.20 21.01
N ASP A 34 -22.78 8.24 21.16
CA ASP A 34 -22.37 9.56 21.64
C ASP A 34 -21.84 9.53 23.08
N SER A 35 -22.16 8.50 23.87
CA SER A 35 -21.64 8.33 25.23
C SER A 35 -20.20 7.78 25.24
N ILE A 36 -19.73 7.23 24.14
CA ILE A 36 -18.40 6.62 23.99
C ILE A 36 -17.50 7.48 23.10
N PHE A 37 -18.04 8.03 22.01
CA PHE A 37 -17.29 8.81 21.03
C PHE A 37 -17.60 10.31 21.18
N GLU A 38 -16.59 11.10 21.49
CA GLU A 38 -16.71 12.58 21.58
C GLU A 38 -17.06 13.21 20.22
N VAL A 39 -16.61 12.58 19.13
CA VAL A 39 -16.89 13.01 17.76
C VAL A 39 -17.46 11.84 16.99
N ASN A 40 -18.73 11.94 16.61
CA ASN A 40 -19.46 10.92 15.83
C ASN A 40 -19.75 11.34 14.38
N LYS A 41 -19.21 12.49 13.94
CA LYS A 41 -19.37 12.97 12.58
C LYS A 41 -18.24 12.47 11.70
N TYR A 42 -18.61 11.82 10.58
CA TYR A 42 -17.66 11.34 9.58
C TYR A 42 -17.28 12.47 8.63
N GLU A 43 -15.98 12.66 8.44
CA GLU A 43 -15.46 13.60 7.47
C GLU A 43 -15.28 12.90 6.11
N PHE A 44 -15.98 13.39 5.08
CA PHE A 44 -15.94 12.83 3.74
C PHE A 44 -14.50 12.72 3.19
N ALA A 45 -13.68 13.76 3.38
CA ALA A 45 -12.30 13.79 2.89
C ALA A 45 -11.41 12.70 3.50
N ILE A 46 -11.59 12.37 4.79
CA ILE A 46 -10.84 11.32 5.47
C ILE A 46 -11.22 9.95 4.91
N LEU A 47 -12.53 9.70 4.75
CA LEU A 47 -13.03 8.45 4.18
C LEU A 47 -12.62 8.32 2.71
N ALA A 48 -12.75 9.37 1.91
CA ALA A 48 -12.36 9.44 0.51
C ALA A 48 -10.88 9.06 0.32
N LYS A 49 -9.99 9.69 1.11
CA LYS A 49 -8.56 9.37 1.08
C LYS A 49 -8.31 7.88 1.38
N ARG A 50 -8.96 7.35 2.43
CA ARG A 50 -8.78 5.96 2.83
C ARG A 50 -9.31 4.98 1.79
N PHE A 51 -10.48 5.23 1.23
CA PHE A 51 -11.07 4.37 0.19
C PHE A 51 -10.29 4.42 -1.11
N LYS A 52 -9.74 5.58 -1.46
CA LYS A 52 -8.83 5.73 -2.59
C LYS A 52 -7.58 4.86 -2.42
N GLU A 53 -6.91 4.91 -1.25
CA GLU A 53 -5.78 4.05 -0.93
C GLU A 53 -6.13 2.56 -1.05
N VAL A 54 -7.26 2.12 -0.47
CA VAL A 54 -7.71 0.72 -0.51
C VAL A 54 -8.00 0.27 -1.95
N ALA A 55 -8.56 1.14 -2.78
CA ALA A 55 -8.85 0.83 -4.18
C ALA A 55 -7.58 0.68 -5.02
N TYR A 56 -6.53 1.46 -4.78
CA TYR A 56 -5.23 1.25 -5.43
C TYR A 56 -4.56 -0.06 -5.00
N LEU A 57 -4.66 -0.41 -3.71
CA LEU A 57 -4.11 -1.65 -3.17
C LEU A 57 -4.83 -2.92 -3.65
N ASN A 58 -6.04 -2.76 -4.21
CA ASN A 58 -6.88 -3.86 -4.66
C ASN A 58 -7.57 -3.49 -5.99
N SER A 59 -6.84 -3.57 -7.08
CA SER A 59 -7.28 -3.10 -8.42
C SER A 59 -8.57 -3.75 -8.94
N PHE A 60 -8.98 -4.88 -8.39
CA PHE A 60 -10.19 -5.62 -8.79
C PHE A 60 -11.48 -5.16 -8.08
N ILE A 61 -11.38 -4.27 -7.07
CA ILE A 61 -12.56 -3.77 -6.34
C ILE A 61 -13.00 -2.40 -6.86
N SER A 62 -14.29 -2.11 -6.68
CA SER A 62 -14.86 -0.79 -6.86
C SER A 62 -15.51 -0.35 -5.56
N ILE A 63 -15.12 0.80 -5.04
CA ILE A 63 -15.63 1.36 -3.79
C ILE A 63 -16.43 2.62 -4.12
N THR A 64 -17.68 2.67 -3.69
CA THR A 64 -18.52 3.86 -3.79
C THR A 64 -18.66 4.51 -2.42
N LEU A 65 -18.31 5.77 -2.32
CA LEU A 65 -18.58 6.62 -1.17
C LEU A 65 -19.71 7.57 -1.51
N ASP A 66 -20.84 7.44 -0.82
CA ASP A 66 -22.03 8.25 -1.03
C ASP A 66 -22.38 9.01 0.26
N ASN A 67 -22.35 10.35 0.19
CA ASN A 67 -22.78 11.21 1.29
C ASN A 67 -24.18 11.74 1.01
N GLU A 68 -25.19 11.13 1.61
CA GLU A 68 -26.60 11.47 1.42
C GLU A 68 -26.94 12.88 1.93
N ILE A 69 -26.16 13.43 2.87
CA ILE A 69 -26.40 14.78 3.42
C ILE A 69 -25.98 15.86 2.39
N THR A 70 -24.76 15.75 1.86
CA THR A 70 -24.22 16.71 0.89
C THR A 70 -24.54 16.37 -0.56
N LYS A 71 -25.15 15.20 -0.79
CA LYS A 71 -25.40 14.64 -2.14
C LYS A 71 -24.13 14.49 -2.97
N THR A 72 -23.01 14.23 -2.32
CA THR A 72 -21.71 13.98 -2.95
C THR A 72 -21.47 12.49 -3.07
N LYS A 73 -21.16 12.03 -4.29
CA LYS A 73 -20.88 10.63 -4.58
C LYS A 73 -19.58 10.49 -5.36
N GLU A 74 -18.69 9.64 -4.91
CA GLU A 74 -17.43 9.31 -5.57
C GLU A 74 -17.29 7.80 -5.72
N VAL A 75 -16.65 7.38 -6.82
CA VAL A 75 -16.36 5.96 -7.10
C VAL A 75 -14.86 5.82 -7.30
N TYR A 76 -14.26 4.89 -6.58
CA TYR A 76 -12.83 4.58 -6.65
C TYR A 76 -12.65 3.18 -7.23
N HIS A 77 -12.02 3.11 -8.39
CA HIS A 77 -11.63 1.88 -9.06
C HIS A 77 -10.39 2.18 -9.90
N PHE A 78 -9.28 1.49 -9.64
CA PHE A 78 -7.98 1.77 -10.23
C PHE A 78 -7.37 0.48 -10.79
N GLU A 79 -7.67 0.19 -12.06
CA GLU A 79 -7.18 -1.01 -12.74
C GLU A 79 -5.65 -1.09 -12.81
N GLY A 80 -4.97 0.06 -12.85
CA GLY A 80 -3.51 0.16 -12.84
C GLY A 80 -2.86 -0.14 -11.49
N GLY A 81 -3.65 -0.32 -10.42
CA GLY A 81 -3.15 -0.74 -9.10
C GLY A 81 -2.06 0.18 -8.53
N LEU A 82 -0.99 -0.42 -7.98
CA LEU A 82 0.10 0.33 -7.36
C LEU A 82 0.90 1.17 -8.38
N LYS A 83 1.01 0.74 -9.63
CA LYS A 83 1.66 1.53 -10.68
C LYS A 83 0.95 2.88 -10.85
N GLN A 84 -0.36 2.85 -11.03
CA GLN A 84 -1.17 4.06 -11.10
C GLN A 84 -1.11 4.87 -9.81
N PHE A 85 -0.98 4.21 -8.65
CA PHE A 85 -0.87 4.91 -7.37
C PHE A 85 0.37 5.80 -7.29
N VAL A 86 1.56 5.28 -7.66
CA VAL A 86 2.79 6.10 -7.66
C VAL A 86 2.74 7.22 -8.70
N GLU A 87 2.16 6.96 -9.87
CA GLU A 87 1.93 7.97 -10.92
C GLU A 87 1.02 9.11 -10.41
N ASP A 88 -0.09 8.78 -9.75
CA ASP A 88 -1.02 9.76 -9.16
C ASP A 88 -0.46 10.50 -7.94
N MET A 89 0.48 9.88 -7.21
CA MET A 89 1.22 10.52 -6.11
C MET A 89 2.24 11.54 -6.61
N ASN A 90 2.75 11.36 -7.83
CA ASN A 90 3.71 12.27 -8.42
C ASN A 90 3.04 13.60 -8.79
N LYS A 91 3.64 14.70 -8.37
CA LYS A 91 3.18 16.06 -8.69
C LYS A 91 4.25 16.85 -9.45
N ASP A 92 5.41 16.24 -9.64
CA ASP A 92 6.62 16.83 -10.17
C ASP A 92 6.96 16.19 -11.53
N THR A 93 8.04 16.60 -12.17
CA THR A 93 8.45 16.05 -13.47
C THR A 93 9.00 14.63 -13.29
N PRO A 94 8.42 13.61 -13.93
CA PRO A 94 8.95 12.26 -13.83
C PRO A 94 10.30 12.14 -14.57
N VAL A 95 11.24 11.44 -13.97
CA VAL A 95 12.55 11.11 -14.57
C VAL A 95 12.48 9.79 -15.32
N CYS A 96 11.62 8.88 -14.88
CA CYS A 96 11.41 7.58 -15.52
C CYS A 96 9.95 7.14 -15.41
N ASP A 97 9.57 6.16 -16.22
CA ASP A 97 8.28 5.50 -16.09
C ASP A 97 8.17 4.73 -14.77
N ALA A 98 6.95 4.60 -14.26
CA ALA A 98 6.71 3.80 -13.07
C ALA A 98 6.94 2.31 -13.34
N VAL A 99 7.71 1.67 -12.47
CA VAL A 99 7.99 0.24 -12.47
C VAL A 99 7.18 -0.41 -11.35
N ALA A 100 6.46 -1.48 -11.66
CA ALA A 100 5.70 -2.23 -10.68
C ALA A 100 5.93 -3.73 -10.84
N PHE A 101 5.99 -4.43 -9.72
CA PHE A 101 6.13 -5.88 -9.67
C PHE A 101 5.40 -6.46 -8.47
N ASN A 102 4.89 -7.66 -8.65
CA ASN A 102 4.20 -8.44 -7.63
C ASN A 102 4.74 -9.87 -7.65
N ASP A 103 4.99 -10.41 -6.48
CA ASP A 103 5.40 -11.81 -6.35
C ASP A 103 5.02 -12.37 -4.97
N THR A 104 5.00 -13.70 -4.84
CA THR A 104 4.66 -14.38 -3.60
C THR A 104 5.74 -15.38 -3.22
N VAL A 105 6.31 -15.23 -2.02
CA VAL A 105 7.32 -16.14 -1.46
C VAL A 105 6.92 -16.53 -0.05
N ASP A 106 6.93 -17.83 0.23
CA ASP A 106 6.62 -18.40 1.56
C ASP A 106 5.27 -17.91 2.15
N GLY A 107 4.26 -17.69 1.27
CA GLY A 107 2.96 -17.20 1.66
C GLY A 107 2.89 -15.69 1.94
N VAL A 108 3.98 -14.95 1.74
CA VAL A 108 4.01 -13.48 1.77
C VAL A 108 3.88 -12.97 0.35
N GLU A 109 2.79 -12.28 0.05
CA GLU A 109 2.62 -11.54 -1.20
C GLU A 109 3.28 -10.16 -1.03
N VAL A 110 4.13 -9.79 -1.98
CA VAL A 110 4.82 -8.50 -2.02
C VAL A 110 4.46 -7.80 -3.31
N ASP A 111 3.86 -6.63 -3.21
CA ASP A 111 3.47 -5.79 -4.33
C ASP A 111 4.12 -4.41 -4.15
N ILE A 112 4.94 -4.01 -5.12
CA ILE A 112 5.75 -2.80 -5.06
C ILE A 112 5.63 -2.03 -6.36
N ALA A 113 5.48 -0.71 -6.24
CA ALA A 113 5.62 0.20 -7.37
C ALA A 113 6.58 1.33 -6.99
N VAL A 114 7.41 1.73 -7.95
CA VAL A 114 8.42 2.78 -7.79
C VAL A 114 8.47 3.66 -9.03
N MET A 115 8.77 4.94 -8.83
CA MET A 115 9.16 5.88 -9.89
C MET A 115 10.06 6.95 -9.28
N TYR A 116 10.72 7.72 -10.15
CA TYR A 116 11.54 8.86 -9.75
C TYR A 116 11.07 10.15 -10.41
N ASN A 117 11.23 11.25 -9.69
CA ASN A 117 11.02 12.59 -10.21
C ASN A 117 12.26 13.46 -10.02
N ASP A 118 12.25 14.68 -10.53
CA ASP A 118 13.36 15.64 -10.52
C ASP A 118 13.52 16.40 -9.19
N THR A 119 12.92 15.89 -8.11
CA THR A 119 13.08 16.47 -6.77
C THR A 119 14.07 15.66 -5.91
N TYR A 120 14.42 16.19 -4.72
CA TYR A 120 15.21 15.48 -3.71
C TYR A 120 14.36 14.83 -2.61
N ILE A 121 13.03 14.85 -2.77
CA ILE A 121 12.09 14.41 -1.71
C ILE A 121 11.72 12.96 -1.92
N GLU A 122 12.01 12.12 -0.90
CA GLU A 122 11.49 10.75 -0.81
C GLU A 122 10.01 10.76 -0.38
N LYS A 123 9.17 10.03 -1.10
CA LYS A 123 7.77 9.77 -0.74
C LYS A 123 7.52 8.27 -0.78
N THR A 124 7.69 7.60 0.34
CA THR A 124 7.41 6.16 0.47
C THR A 124 6.15 5.94 1.29
N LEU A 125 5.20 5.18 0.76
CA LEU A 125 4.05 4.66 1.50
C LEU A 125 4.19 3.15 1.66
N SER A 126 3.97 2.65 2.87
CA SER A 126 4.04 1.23 3.15
C SER A 126 2.76 0.71 3.80
N PHE A 127 2.39 -0.53 3.43
CA PHE A 127 1.14 -1.16 3.84
C PHE A 127 1.36 -2.63 4.19
N VAL A 128 0.61 -3.10 5.19
CA VAL A 128 0.52 -4.52 5.56
C VAL A 128 -0.95 -4.90 5.66
N ASN A 129 -1.39 -5.87 4.86
CA ASN A 129 -2.80 -6.30 4.80
C ASN A 129 -3.75 -5.10 4.63
N ASN A 130 -3.43 -4.20 3.69
CA ASN A 130 -4.12 -2.94 3.42
C ASN A 130 -4.05 -1.90 4.56
N ILE A 131 -3.38 -2.15 5.68
CA ILE A 131 -3.20 -1.19 6.77
C ILE A 131 -1.94 -0.39 6.52
N ARG A 132 -2.05 0.94 6.53
CA ARG A 132 -0.90 1.82 6.36
C ARG A 132 0.02 1.76 7.58
N THR A 133 1.30 1.47 7.34
CA THR A 133 2.35 1.45 8.37
C THR A 133 3.11 2.77 8.35
N ILE A 134 2.63 3.74 9.12
CA ILE A 134 3.18 5.12 9.12
C ILE A 134 4.62 5.21 9.63
N ASP A 135 5.04 4.25 10.45
CA ASP A 135 6.39 4.11 10.99
C ASP A 135 7.22 3.05 10.22
N GLY A 136 6.71 2.61 9.04
CA GLY A 136 7.37 1.63 8.19
C GLY A 136 7.38 0.22 8.78
N GLY A 137 8.53 -0.43 8.73
CA GLY A 137 8.73 -1.78 9.26
C GLY A 137 9.67 -2.62 8.40
N THR A 138 9.66 -3.93 8.66
CA THR A 138 10.59 -4.88 8.03
C THR A 138 10.42 -4.98 6.50
N HIS A 139 9.21 -4.83 5.98
CA HIS A 139 8.92 -4.83 4.54
C HIS A 139 9.52 -3.60 3.85
N GLU A 140 9.33 -2.41 4.41
CA GLU A 140 9.90 -1.17 3.88
C GLU A 140 11.43 -1.17 3.98
N ALA A 141 11.97 -1.63 5.11
CA ALA A 141 13.42 -1.77 5.28
C ALA A 141 14.03 -2.78 4.28
N GLY A 142 13.31 -3.88 4.00
CA GLY A 142 13.69 -4.85 2.97
C GLY A 142 13.69 -4.24 1.57
N PHE A 143 12.62 -3.53 1.21
CA PHE A 143 12.52 -2.80 -0.05
C PHE A 143 13.68 -1.81 -0.23
N LYS A 144 13.92 -0.92 0.74
CA LYS A 144 15.01 0.08 0.66
C LYS A 144 16.39 -0.56 0.53
N ALA A 145 16.63 -1.67 1.21
CA ALA A 145 17.88 -2.42 1.08
C ALA A 145 18.03 -3.09 -0.30
N GLY A 146 16.95 -3.67 -0.83
CA GLY A 146 16.92 -4.26 -2.17
C GLY A 146 17.14 -3.23 -3.26
N LEU A 147 16.45 -2.10 -3.19
CA LEU A 147 16.58 -0.97 -4.11
C LEU A 147 18.03 -0.46 -4.17
N THR A 148 18.60 -0.15 -2.99
CA THR A 148 19.98 0.33 -2.90
C THR A 148 20.98 -0.67 -3.47
N ARG A 149 20.80 -1.97 -3.18
CA ARG A 149 21.66 -3.04 -3.70
C ARG A 149 21.63 -3.11 -5.23
N SER A 150 20.44 -3.14 -5.83
CA SER A 150 20.30 -3.27 -7.29
C SER A 150 20.86 -2.06 -8.04
N ILE A 151 20.55 -0.84 -7.57
CA ILE A 151 21.09 0.38 -8.20
C ILE A 151 22.61 0.43 -8.05
N SER A 152 23.17 0.13 -6.86
CA SER A 152 24.62 0.12 -6.66
C SER A 152 25.31 -0.93 -7.54
N LYS A 153 24.70 -2.11 -7.71
CA LYS A 153 25.20 -3.16 -8.60
C LYS A 153 25.21 -2.66 -10.06
N TYR A 154 24.07 -2.15 -10.53
CA TYR A 154 23.95 -1.64 -11.91
C TYR A 154 24.98 -0.55 -12.21
N LEU A 155 25.17 0.39 -11.32
CA LEU A 155 26.16 1.47 -11.47
C LEU A 155 27.59 0.93 -11.48
N SER A 156 27.92 -0.04 -10.61
CA SER A 156 29.26 -0.65 -10.58
C SER A 156 29.62 -1.37 -11.88
N GLU A 157 28.61 -1.94 -12.55
CA GLU A 157 28.77 -2.69 -13.79
C GLU A 157 28.78 -1.77 -15.04
N ASN A 158 28.00 -0.69 -15.03
CA ASN A 158 27.70 0.10 -16.24
C ASN A 158 28.26 1.53 -16.23
N ALA A 159 28.61 2.10 -15.05
CA ALA A 159 29.14 3.46 -14.97
C ALA A 159 30.51 3.62 -15.64
N ALA A 160 30.78 4.82 -16.16
CA ALA A 160 32.10 5.17 -16.66
C ALA A 160 33.17 5.02 -15.57
N ALA A 161 34.44 4.74 -15.95
CA ALA A 161 35.50 4.44 -14.99
C ALA A 161 35.68 5.51 -13.90
N ARG A 162 35.47 6.79 -14.22
CA ARG A 162 35.54 7.92 -13.29
C ARG A 162 34.36 7.98 -12.29
N GLU A 163 33.25 7.33 -12.59
CA GLU A 163 32.03 7.32 -11.79
C GLU A 163 31.92 6.06 -10.92
N LYS A 164 32.71 5.01 -11.23
CA LYS A 164 32.75 3.74 -10.47
C LYS A 164 33.27 3.92 -9.04
N ASP A 165 34.06 4.96 -8.77
CA ASP A 165 34.59 5.27 -7.45
C ASP A 165 33.61 6.08 -6.58
N ALA A 166 32.49 6.52 -7.13
CA ALA A 166 31.47 7.24 -6.37
C ALA A 166 30.79 6.28 -5.39
N LYS A 167 30.96 6.53 -4.09
CA LYS A 167 30.24 5.81 -3.05
C LYS A 167 28.81 6.33 -2.97
N ILE A 168 27.89 5.62 -3.62
CA ILE A 168 26.47 5.92 -3.54
C ILE A 168 25.90 5.32 -2.27
N THR A 169 25.26 6.15 -1.47
CA THR A 169 24.58 5.75 -0.24
C THR A 169 23.12 5.41 -0.49
N GLY A 170 22.46 4.77 0.49
CA GLY A 170 21.03 4.52 0.39
C GLY A 170 20.20 5.82 0.36
N ASP A 171 20.70 6.91 0.94
CA ASP A 171 20.01 8.21 0.90
C ASP A 171 20.06 8.80 -0.51
N ASP A 172 21.20 8.76 -1.19
CA ASP A 172 21.34 9.22 -2.58
C ASP A 172 20.39 8.45 -3.53
N VAL A 173 20.26 7.13 -3.30
CA VAL A 173 19.36 6.28 -4.09
C VAL A 173 17.87 6.66 -3.90
N ARG A 174 17.52 7.28 -2.79
CA ARG A 174 16.13 7.65 -2.49
C ARG A 174 15.77 9.10 -2.81
N GLU A 175 16.71 9.90 -3.30
CA GLU A 175 16.41 11.25 -3.78
C GLU A 175 15.43 11.19 -4.98
N GLY A 176 14.31 11.90 -4.86
CA GLY A 176 13.24 11.91 -5.87
C GLY A 176 12.41 10.63 -5.95
N LEU A 177 12.63 9.66 -5.06
CA LEU A 177 11.88 8.40 -5.04
C LEU A 177 10.44 8.59 -4.64
N ILE A 178 9.51 8.06 -5.44
CA ILE A 178 8.13 7.81 -5.07
C ILE A 178 7.91 6.30 -5.07
N ALA A 179 7.50 5.74 -3.95
CA ALA A 179 7.31 4.30 -3.82
C ALA A 179 6.06 3.95 -3.00
N VAL A 180 5.44 2.84 -3.39
CA VAL A 180 4.41 2.17 -2.59
C VAL A 180 4.85 0.73 -2.39
N VAL A 181 4.91 0.31 -1.14
CA VAL A 181 5.30 -1.05 -0.71
C VAL A 181 4.14 -1.68 0.02
N SER A 182 3.52 -2.67 -0.56
CA SER A 182 2.40 -3.39 0.03
C SER A 182 2.76 -4.86 0.23
N VAL A 183 2.50 -5.39 1.42
CA VAL A 183 2.65 -6.82 1.69
C VAL A 183 1.37 -7.40 2.27
N LYS A 184 1.04 -8.63 1.85
CA LYS A 184 0.02 -9.44 2.51
C LYS A 184 0.71 -10.56 3.27
N VAL A 185 0.51 -10.57 4.57
CA VAL A 185 1.17 -11.46 5.52
C VAL A 185 0.10 -12.22 6.30
N PRO A 186 0.15 -13.56 6.37
CA PRO A 186 -0.88 -14.35 7.06
C PRO A 186 -1.04 -13.98 8.54
N GLU A 187 0.08 -13.85 9.26
CA GLU A 187 0.10 -13.54 10.70
C GLU A 187 1.10 -12.41 11.00
N PRO A 188 0.76 -11.15 10.65
CA PRO A 188 1.67 -10.04 10.85
C PRO A 188 1.83 -9.69 12.33
N GLN A 189 3.08 -9.51 12.77
CA GLN A 189 3.40 -8.98 14.09
C GLN A 189 3.71 -7.49 13.95
N PHE A 190 2.97 -6.67 14.69
CA PHE A 190 3.18 -5.21 14.72
C PHE A 190 3.81 -4.78 16.05
N GLU A 191 4.57 -3.69 16.05
CA GLU A 191 5.18 -3.10 17.24
C GLU A 191 4.19 -2.33 18.13
N GLY A 192 2.89 -2.51 17.96
CA GLY A 192 1.88 -1.87 18.79
C GLY A 192 0.47 -1.99 18.25
N GLN A 193 -0.51 -1.63 19.08
CA GLN A 193 -1.93 -1.74 18.75
C GLN A 193 -2.35 -0.84 17.57
N THR A 194 -1.66 0.26 17.35
CA THR A 194 -1.93 1.17 16.22
C THR A 194 -1.52 0.59 14.87
N LYS A 195 -0.78 -0.55 14.89
CA LYS A 195 -0.26 -1.24 13.68
C LYS A 195 0.59 -0.33 12.78
N GLY A 196 1.22 0.67 13.36
CA GLY A 196 2.03 1.66 12.64
C GLY A 196 3.32 1.10 12.06
N LYS A 197 3.86 -0.01 12.62
CA LYS A 197 5.13 -0.60 12.21
C LYS A 197 5.09 -2.12 12.20
N LEU A 198 5.53 -2.73 11.08
CA LEU A 198 5.65 -4.19 10.97
C LEU A 198 6.95 -4.67 11.63
N GLY A 199 6.79 -5.58 12.61
CA GLY A 199 7.90 -6.22 13.33
C GLY A 199 8.33 -7.59 12.81
N SER A 200 7.51 -8.26 11.99
CA SER A 200 7.78 -9.62 11.47
C SER A 200 9.12 -9.68 10.72
N SER A 201 10.16 -10.19 11.37
CA SER A 201 11.56 -10.14 10.87
C SER A 201 11.78 -10.90 9.56
N TYR A 202 11.05 -12.00 9.34
CA TYR A 202 11.15 -12.83 8.12
C TYR A 202 10.68 -12.13 6.85
N VAL A 203 9.87 -11.07 6.95
CA VAL A 203 9.40 -10.31 5.80
C VAL A 203 10.52 -9.49 5.16
N ARG A 204 11.50 -9.03 5.96
CA ARG A 204 12.61 -8.19 5.47
C ARG A 204 13.44 -8.88 4.36
N PRO A 205 14.00 -10.08 4.55
CA PRO A 205 14.76 -10.76 3.50
C PRO A 205 13.91 -11.08 2.26
N ILE A 206 12.62 -11.40 2.44
CA ILE A 206 11.70 -11.64 1.32
C ILE A 206 11.53 -10.38 0.48
N ALA A 207 11.15 -9.26 1.10
CA ALA A 207 10.98 -7.98 0.40
C ALA A 207 12.29 -7.53 -0.25
N GLN A 208 13.45 -7.67 0.43
CA GLN A 208 14.75 -7.33 -0.12
C GLN A 208 15.09 -8.15 -1.36
N LYS A 209 14.91 -9.47 -1.29
CA LYS A 209 15.21 -10.38 -2.40
C LYS A 209 14.32 -10.09 -3.60
N LEU A 210 13.00 -10.01 -3.40
CA LEU A 210 12.06 -9.75 -4.48
C LEU A 210 12.30 -8.39 -5.15
N THR A 211 12.61 -7.35 -4.35
CA THR A 211 12.98 -6.04 -4.89
C THR A 211 14.23 -6.13 -5.75
N SER A 212 15.30 -6.78 -5.25
CA SER A 212 16.55 -6.91 -6.01
C SER A 212 16.36 -7.71 -7.29
N ASP A 213 15.73 -8.88 -7.22
CA ASP A 213 15.58 -9.77 -8.36
C ASP A 213 14.77 -9.10 -9.50
N ASN A 214 13.68 -8.41 -9.15
CA ASN A 214 12.84 -7.73 -10.14
C ASN A 214 13.50 -6.48 -10.73
N LEU A 215 14.20 -5.69 -9.92
CA LEU A 215 14.94 -4.52 -10.43
C LEU A 215 16.15 -4.91 -11.25
N ASP A 216 16.91 -5.92 -10.85
CA ASP A 216 18.04 -6.43 -11.64
C ASP A 216 17.55 -6.87 -13.04
N LYS A 217 16.44 -7.62 -13.08
CA LYS A 217 15.80 -8.01 -14.35
C LYS A 217 15.33 -6.79 -15.16
N TYR A 218 14.69 -5.82 -14.50
CA TYR A 218 14.25 -4.60 -15.19
C TYR A 218 15.42 -3.85 -15.84
N PHE A 219 16.55 -3.70 -15.14
CA PHE A 219 17.75 -3.04 -15.68
C PHE A 219 18.39 -3.82 -16.83
N GLU A 220 18.37 -5.17 -16.79
CA GLU A 220 18.84 -6.00 -17.89
C GLU A 220 17.96 -5.85 -19.15
N GLU A 221 16.64 -5.73 -18.97
CA GLU A 221 15.67 -5.59 -20.07
C GLU A 221 15.60 -4.16 -20.63
N ASN A 222 16.03 -3.16 -19.85
CA ASN A 222 15.98 -1.74 -20.22
C ASN A 222 17.36 -1.06 -20.05
N PRO A 223 18.38 -1.49 -20.79
CA PRO A 223 19.71 -0.85 -20.73
C PRO A 223 19.62 0.56 -21.32
N THR A 224 20.11 1.57 -20.61
CA THR A 224 20.21 2.98 -21.05
C THR A 224 21.62 3.32 -21.50
#